data_d995a31c762e61616a2c176cb8d44e24
#
_entry.id   d995a31c762e61616a2c176cb8d44e24
#
_cell.length_a   1.000
_cell.length_b   1.000
_cell.length_c   1.000
_cell.angle_alpha   90.00
_cell.angle_beta   90.00
_cell.angle_gamma   90.00
#
_symmetry.space_group_name_H-M   'P 1'
#
loop_
_entity.id
_entity.type
_entity.pdbx_description
1 polymer ?
#
loop_
_entity_poly.entity_id
_entity_poly.type
_entity_poly.pdbx_seq_one_letter_code
_entity_poly.pdbx_strand_id
1 'polypeptide(L)'
;MKTADMNRIDLGGKVALVNGASRGIGEAIARGLAACGAQVILSSRDRDSVQQVADSITAGGGAAAARACHAGRLEDIDALFGSITNDFGRLDILINNAATNPWYGPAAELPPAAFDKTVEINLKGPYYMMSRAVPLMVAGGGGSIVNVASIAALVSMSGQAVYAMTKAGLVSLTRAFAREYGQQGVRVNAILPGVIETRLAAALVADPGMQKRIARQPVARFGQPEDMVGGVLFLVSDQAAYTTGTTLVMDGGATLG
;
A
#
# COMPACT_ATOMS: atom_id res chain seq x y z
N MET A 1 -5.59 -9.02 26.86
CA MET A 1 -5.03 -7.69 26.60
C MET A 1 -5.42 -6.77 27.76
N LYS A 2 -4.47 -6.19 28.48
CA LYS A 2 -4.80 -5.28 29.59
C LYS A 2 -5.22 -3.91 29.02
N THR A 3 -6.24 -3.29 29.57
CA THR A 3 -6.83 -2.02 29.11
C THR A 3 -5.84 -0.85 28.94
N ALA A 4 -4.67 -0.90 29.57
CA ALA A 4 -3.61 0.11 29.45
C ALA A 4 -2.89 0.10 28.07
N ASP A 5 -2.94 -1.03 27.32
CA ASP A 5 -2.23 -1.19 26.05
C ASP A 5 -3.07 -0.76 24.82
N MET A 6 -4.33 -0.40 25.01
CA MET A 6 -5.23 -0.03 23.89
C MET A 6 -4.98 1.37 23.32
N ASN A 7 -4.22 2.22 24.00
CA ASN A 7 -4.06 3.63 23.61
C ASN A 7 -2.84 3.90 22.73
N ARG A 8 -1.97 2.92 22.49
CA ARG A 8 -0.77 3.09 21.67
C ARG A 8 -0.57 1.89 20.74
N ILE A 9 -0.38 2.17 19.46
CA ILE A 9 0.08 1.16 18.50
C ILE A 9 1.59 1.00 18.72
N ASP A 10 1.99 -0.21 19.09
CA ASP A 10 3.39 -0.60 19.25
C ASP A 10 3.71 -1.70 18.23
N LEU A 11 4.70 -1.46 17.39
CA LEU A 11 5.20 -2.38 16.38
C LEU A 11 6.64 -2.80 16.65
N GLY A 12 7.11 -2.64 17.91
CA GLY A 12 8.42 -3.08 18.35
C GLY A 12 8.68 -4.55 18.02
N GLY A 13 9.85 -4.84 17.43
CA GLY A 13 10.23 -6.19 17.00
C GLY A 13 9.53 -6.71 15.74
N LYS A 14 8.65 -5.93 15.10
CA LYS A 14 8.01 -6.26 13.82
C LYS A 14 8.89 -5.83 12.64
N VAL A 15 8.95 -6.67 11.61
CA VAL A 15 9.59 -6.38 10.33
C VAL A 15 8.52 -6.05 9.29
N ALA A 16 8.58 -4.85 8.71
CA ALA A 16 7.62 -4.33 7.76
C ALA A 16 8.26 -4.06 6.41
N LEU A 17 7.67 -4.57 5.32
CA LEU A 17 8.03 -4.22 3.95
C LEU A 17 7.02 -3.22 3.39
N VAL A 18 7.49 -2.06 2.92
CA VAL A 18 6.68 -1.09 2.18
C VAL A 18 7.18 -1.00 0.74
N ASN A 19 6.40 -1.54 -0.18
CA ASN A 19 6.70 -1.48 -1.60
C ASN A 19 6.19 -0.18 -2.23
N GLY A 20 7.05 0.53 -2.98
CA GLY A 20 6.73 1.85 -3.53
C GLY A 20 6.87 2.99 -2.51
N ALA A 21 7.91 2.91 -1.65
CA ALA A 21 8.10 3.78 -0.49
C ALA A 21 8.98 5.01 -0.75
N SER A 22 9.32 5.33 -2.00
CA SER A 22 10.23 6.44 -2.32
C SER A 22 9.60 7.84 -2.16
N ARG A 23 8.28 7.93 -2.08
CA ARG A 23 7.52 9.19 -1.95
C ARG A 23 6.05 8.95 -1.65
N GLY A 24 5.34 10.04 -1.30
CA GLY A 24 3.87 10.07 -1.17
C GLY A 24 3.35 9.08 -0.13
N ILE A 25 2.25 8.37 -0.45
CA ILE A 25 1.57 7.47 0.49
C ILE A 25 2.53 6.42 1.07
N GLY A 26 3.36 5.79 0.24
CA GLY A 26 4.29 4.74 0.69
C GLY A 26 5.36 5.27 1.64
N GLU A 27 5.91 6.46 1.38
CA GLU A 27 6.85 7.12 2.28
C GLU A 27 6.19 7.49 3.61
N ALA A 28 5.00 8.11 3.58
CA ALA A 28 4.27 8.48 4.80
C ALA A 28 3.96 7.25 5.67
N ILE A 29 3.50 6.15 5.05
CA ILE A 29 3.26 4.88 5.75
C ILE A 29 4.56 4.33 6.36
N ALA A 30 5.67 4.32 5.61
CA ALA A 30 6.96 3.83 6.10
C ALA A 30 7.43 4.61 7.35
N ARG A 31 7.31 5.94 7.31
CA ARG A 31 7.62 6.81 8.46
C ARG A 31 6.71 6.51 9.66
N GLY A 32 5.40 6.33 9.43
CA GLY A 32 4.45 5.98 10.48
C GLY A 32 4.75 4.64 11.14
N LEU A 33 5.08 3.60 10.35
CA LEU A 33 5.46 2.28 10.87
C LEU A 33 6.74 2.35 11.71
N ALA A 34 7.76 3.08 11.22
CA ALA A 34 9.02 3.27 11.95
C ALA A 34 8.81 4.05 13.25
N ALA A 35 7.96 5.08 13.26
CA ALA A 35 7.61 5.84 14.46
C ALA A 35 6.88 4.99 15.51
N CYS A 36 6.21 3.91 15.10
CA CYS A 36 5.62 2.91 15.99
C CYS A 36 6.58 1.78 16.37
N GLY A 37 7.87 1.86 16.02
CA GLY A 37 8.93 0.92 16.45
C GLY A 37 9.20 -0.23 15.49
N ALA A 38 8.58 -0.30 14.31
CA ALA A 38 8.87 -1.34 13.33
C ALA A 38 10.26 -1.16 12.70
N GLN A 39 10.93 -2.29 12.39
CA GLN A 39 12.02 -2.32 11.41
C GLN A 39 11.40 -2.24 10.00
N VAL A 40 11.62 -1.13 9.29
CA VAL A 40 10.97 -0.89 8.00
C VAL A 40 11.93 -1.13 6.84
N ILE A 41 11.53 -1.99 5.91
CA ILE A 41 12.21 -2.23 4.63
C ILE A 41 11.45 -1.43 3.57
N LEU A 42 12.12 -0.44 2.97
CA LEU A 42 11.57 0.39 1.92
C LEU A 42 12.04 -0.14 0.56
N SER A 43 11.11 -0.36 -0.37
CA SER A 43 11.50 -0.78 -1.71
C SER A 43 10.93 0.12 -2.80
N SER A 44 11.72 0.36 -3.83
CA SER A 44 11.33 0.95 -5.11
C SER A 44 12.31 0.54 -6.21
N ARG A 45 11.99 0.88 -7.48
CA ARG A 45 12.89 0.64 -8.63
C ARG A 45 14.21 1.39 -8.50
N ASP A 46 14.14 2.60 -7.97
CA ASP A 46 15.27 3.48 -7.72
C ASP A 46 15.69 3.35 -6.26
N ARG A 47 16.86 2.71 -6.04
CA ARG A 47 17.41 2.46 -4.72
C ARG A 47 17.77 3.75 -4.01
N ASP A 48 18.32 4.73 -4.72
CA ASP A 48 18.82 5.96 -4.10
C ASP A 48 17.66 6.78 -3.50
N SER A 49 16.51 6.79 -4.18
CA SER A 49 15.33 7.49 -3.64
C SER A 49 14.76 6.86 -2.37
N VAL A 50 14.77 5.53 -2.22
CA VAL A 50 14.36 4.89 -0.96
C VAL A 50 15.46 4.92 0.09
N GLN A 51 16.74 4.99 -0.30
CA GLN A 51 17.85 5.17 0.62
C GLN A 51 17.73 6.53 1.35
N GLN A 52 17.43 7.60 0.63
CA GLN A 52 17.20 8.92 1.24
C GLN A 52 16.09 8.91 2.29
N VAL A 53 14.99 8.20 2.01
CA VAL A 53 13.90 8.04 2.99
C VAL A 53 14.35 7.21 4.18
N ALA A 54 15.07 6.10 3.96
CA ALA A 54 15.59 5.25 5.03
C ALA A 54 16.57 6.00 5.93
N ASP A 55 17.49 6.78 5.34
CA ASP A 55 18.46 7.60 6.08
C ASP A 55 17.73 8.65 6.94
N SER A 56 16.70 9.28 6.39
CA SER A 56 15.89 10.26 7.14
C SER A 56 15.11 9.61 8.30
N ILE A 57 14.58 8.39 8.13
CA ILE A 57 13.93 7.63 9.21
C ILE A 57 14.96 7.29 10.30
N THR A 58 16.13 6.84 9.90
CA THR A 58 17.20 6.46 10.83
C THR A 58 17.73 7.67 11.60
N ALA A 59 17.92 8.80 10.93
CA ALA A 59 18.29 10.06 11.57
C ALA A 59 17.25 10.54 12.59
N GLY A 60 15.96 10.20 12.38
CA GLY A 60 14.88 10.44 13.33
C GLY A 60 14.76 9.40 14.47
N GLY A 61 15.70 8.45 14.57
CA GLY A 61 15.72 7.41 15.61
C GLY A 61 14.90 6.16 15.26
N GLY A 62 14.35 6.05 14.08
CA GLY A 62 13.67 4.85 13.59
C GLY A 62 14.65 3.83 12.99
N ALA A 63 14.15 2.63 12.68
CA ALA A 63 14.92 1.57 12.05
C ALA A 63 14.44 1.34 10.61
N ALA A 64 15.33 1.53 9.62
CA ALA A 64 14.96 1.43 8.21
C ALA A 64 16.08 0.86 7.35
N ALA A 65 15.72 0.16 6.27
CA ALA A 65 16.64 -0.38 5.27
C ALA A 65 16.07 -0.20 3.85
N ALA A 66 16.89 0.22 2.90
CA ALA A 66 16.50 0.42 1.51
C ALA A 66 16.82 -0.80 0.64
N ARG A 67 15.93 -1.15 -0.28
CA ARG A 67 16.12 -2.22 -1.26
C ARG A 67 15.62 -1.79 -2.64
N ALA A 68 16.37 -2.12 -3.70
CA ALA A 68 15.86 -1.99 -5.06
C ALA A 68 14.88 -3.13 -5.37
N CYS A 69 13.73 -2.81 -5.98
CA CYS A 69 12.80 -3.80 -6.48
C CYS A 69 11.83 -3.17 -7.48
N HIS A 70 11.79 -3.70 -8.69
CA HIS A 70 10.76 -3.37 -9.65
C HIS A 70 9.52 -4.22 -9.37
N ALA A 71 8.42 -3.57 -8.92
CA ALA A 71 7.21 -4.24 -8.44
C ALA A 71 6.51 -5.18 -9.46
N GLY A 72 6.84 -5.08 -10.75
CA GLY A 72 6.27 -5.94 -11.79
C GLY A 72 7.20 -7.07 -12.22
N ARG A 73 8.44 -7.14 -11.75
CA ARG A 73 9.41 -8.17 -12.14
C ARG A 73 9.52 -9.23 -11.06
N LEU A 74 9.25 -10.48 -11.44
CA LEU A 74 9.26 -11.59 -10.48
C LEU A 74 10.65 -11.83 -9.91
N GLU A 75 11.69 -11.70 -10.75
CA GLU A 75 13.08 -11.87 -10.35
C GLU A 75 13.50 -10.85 -9.28
N ASP A 76 13.08 -9.58 -9.43
CA ASP A 76 13.36 -8.54 -8.45
C ASP A 76 12.61 -8.80 -7.13
N ILE A 77 11.36 -9.31 -7.22
CA ILE A 77 10.57 -9.69 -6.05
C ILE A 77 11.23 -10.86 -5.33
N ASP A 78 11.65 -11.90 -6.05
CA ASP A 78 12.32 -13.06 -5.47
C ASP A 78 13.64 -12.66 -4.78
N ALA A 79 14.44 -11.80 -5.41
CA ALA A 79 15.67 -11.27 -4.82
C ALA A 79 15.39 -10.44 -3.56
N LEU A 80 14.33 -9.60 -3.57
CA LEU A 80 13.90 -8.83 -2.41
C LEU A 80 13.55 -9.74 -1.23
N PHE A 81 12.70 -10.75 -1.44
CA PHE A 81 12.31 -11.67 -0.38
C PHE A 81 13.45 -12.56 0.09
N GLY A 82 14.38 -12.95 -0.80
CA GLY A 82 15.64 -13.61 -0.42
C GLY A 82 16.47 -12.75 0.53
N SER A 83 16.62 -11.45 0.23
CA SER A 83 17.34 -10.53 1.13
C SER A 83 16.63 -10.35 2.48
N ILE A 84 15.30 -10.28 2.49
CA ILE A 84 14.51 -10.18 3.73
C ILE A 84 14.73 -11.42 4.60
N THR A 85 14.68 -12.60 4.00
CA THR A 85 14.92 -13.86 4.72
C THR A 85 16.32 -13.91 5.31
N ASN A 86 17.34 -13.52 4.55
CA ASN A 86 18.73 -13.55 4.99
C ASN A 86 19.03 -12.53 6.10
N ASP A 87 18.53 -11.31 5.96
CA ASP A 87 18.89 -10.20 6.85
C ASP A 87 18.04 -10.15 8.12
N PHE A 88 16.76 -10.57 8.04
CA PHE A 88 15.78 -10.41 9.11
C PHE A 88 15.14 -11.73 9.57
N GLY A 89 15.16 -12.78 8.76
CA GLY A 89 14.61 -14.09 9.08
C GLY A 89 13.07 -14.15 9.21
N ARG A 90 12.38 -13.01 9.06
CA ARG A 90 10.91 -12.88 9.24
C ARG A 90 10.33 -11.72 8.44
N LEU A 91 9.03 -11.76 8.23
CA LEU A 91 8.23 -10.63 7.77
C LEU A 91 6.89 -10.64 8.50
N ASP A 92 6.51 -9.53 9.12
CA ASP A 92 5.27 -9.39 9.89
C ASP A 92 4.24 -8.52 9.16
N ILE A 93 4.70 -7.54 8.39
CA ILE A 93 3.85 -6.54 7.73
C ILE A 93 4.29 -6.38 6.28
N LEU A 94 3.31 -6.43 5.35
CA LEU A 94 3.51 -6.08 3.95
C LEU A 94 2.55 -4.97 3.54
N ILE A 95 3.09 -3.89 2.98
CA ILE A 95 2.32 -2.81 2.36
C ILE A 95 2.56 -2.81 0.85
N ASN A 96 1.57 -3.23 0.08
CA ASN A 96 1.56 -3.14 -1.37
C ASN A 96 1.04 -1.76 -1.81
N ASN A 97 1.95 -0.81 -2.00
CA ASN A 97 1.60 0.56 -2.38
C ASN A 97 2.08 0.93 -3.79
N ALA A 98 3.09 0.29 -4.35
CA ALA A 98 3.55 0.60 -5.70
C ALA A 98 2.41 0.54 -6.72
N ALA A 99 2.24 1.61 -7.51
CA ALA A 99 1.22 1.70 -8.54
C ALA A 99 1.67 2.60 -9.70
N THR A 100 1.01 2.42 -10.84
CA THR A 100 1.18 3.25 -12.03
C THR A 100 -0.16 3.48 -12.72
N ASN A 101 -0.28 4.60 -13.42
CA ASN A 101 -1.36 4.89 -14.35
C ASN A 101 -0.77 5.68 -15.53
N PRO A 102 -0.17 4.99 -16.50
CA PRO A 102 0.56 5.64 -17.61
C PRO A 102 -0.35 6.21 -18.69
N TRP A 103 -1.66 5.94 -18.63
CA TRP A 103 -2.64 6.41 -19.59
C TRP A 103 -3.82 7.08 -18.89
N TYR A 104 -4.21 8.24 -19.40
CA TYR A 104 -5.40 8.97 -18.97
C TYR A 104 -6.16 9.44 -20.22
N GLY A 105 -7.19 8.70 -20.63
CA GLY A 105 -7.95 8.96 -21.84
C GLY A 105 -9.04 7.92 -22.11
N PRO A 106 -9.72 7.98 -23.29
CA PRO A 106 -10.78 7.05 -23.64
C PRO A 106 -10.33 5.60 -23.56
N ALA A 107 -11.19 4.74 -23.01
CA ALA A 107 -10.84 3.32 -22.78
C ALA A 107 -10.53 2.56 -24.08
N ALA A 108 -11.24 2.91 -25.17
CA ALA A 108 -11.05 2.29 -26.48
C ALA A 108 -9.73 2.66 -27.18
N GLU A 109 -9.05 3.72 -26.71
CA GLU A 109 -7.82 4.25 -27.29
C GLU A 109 -6.58 3.86 -26.46
N LEU A 110 -6.77 3.08 -25.40
CA LEU A 110 -5.67 2.68 -24.53
C LEU A 110 -4.61 1.87 -25.29
N PRO A 111 -3.33 2.32 -25.30
CA PRO A 111 -2.27 1.55 -25.92
C PRO A 111 -2.04 0.21 -25.20
N PRO A 112 -1.81 -0.91 -25.94
CA PRO A 112 -1.54 -2.22 -25.33
C PRO A 112 -0.41 -2.19 -24.30
N ALA A 113 0.68 -1.48 -24.57
CA ALA A 113 1.80 -1.34 -23.63
C ALA A 113 1.40 -0.64 -22.32
N ALA A 114 0.46 0.30 -22.35
CA ALA A 114 -0.05 0.95 -21.15
C ALA A 114 -0.96 -0.01 -20.35
N PHE A 115 -1.76 -0.83 -21.03
CA PHE A 115 -2.53 -1.91 -20.42
C PHE A 115 -1.63 -2.88 -19.67
N ASP A 116 -0.66 -3.47 -20.38
CA ASP A 116 0.26 -4.46 -19.82
C ASP A 116 1.03 -3.92 -18.63
N LYS A 117 1.55 -2.68 -18.75
CA LYS A 117 2.28 -2.02 -17.66
C LYS A 117 1.42 -1.76 -16.42
N THR A 118 0.15 -1.39 -16.62
CA THR A 118 -0.78 -1.16 -15.52
C THR A 118 -1.10 -2.46 -14.80
N VAL A 119 -1.40 -3.53 -15.53
CA VAL A 119 -1.68 -4.87 -14.97
C VAL A 119 -0.44 -5.43 -14.27
N GLU A 120 0.73 -5.32 -14.90
CA GLU A 120 2.01 -5.79 -14.37
C GLU A 120 2.27 -5.22 -12.96
N ILE A 121 2.17 -3.90 -12.80
CA ILE A 121 2.56 -3.22 -11.56
C ILE A 121 1.42 -3.24 -10.54
N ASN A 122 0.17 -2.98 -10.96
CA ASN A 122 -0.91 -2.74 -10.00
C ASN A 122 -1.61 -4.01 -9.54
N LEU A 123 -1.49 -5.12 -10.26
CA LEU A 123 -2.21 -6.36 -9.97
C LEU A 123 -1.27 -7.56 -9.83
N LYS A 124 -0.47 -7.85 -10.87
CA LYS A 124 0.45 -8.99 -10.88
C LYS A 124 1.55 -8.84 -9.83
N GLY A 125 2.12 -7.64 -9.68
CA GLY A 125 3.13 -7.35 -8.65
C GLY A 125 2.64 -7.61 -7.22
N PRO A 126 1.55 -6.99 -6.76
CA PRO A 126 0.97 -7.27 -5.45
C PRO A 126 0.63 -8.75 -5.22
N TYR A 127 0.14 -9.45 -6.25
CA TYR A 127 -0.09 -10.89 -6.15
C TYR A 127 1.21 -11.64 -5.79
N TYR A 128 2.30 -11.40 -6.51
CA TYR A 128 3.58 -12.08 -6.22
C TYR A 128 4.19 -11.62 -4.90
N MET A 129 4.09 -10.34 -4.53
CA MET A 129 4.50 -9.86 -3.21
C MET A 129 3.79 -10.61 -2.08
N MET A 130 2.46 -10.76 -2.18
CA MET A 130 1.67 -11.53 -1.21
C MET A 130 2.06 -13.00 -1.20
N SER A 131 2.23 -13.61 -2.37
CA SER A 131 2.62 -15.04 -2.51
C SER A 131 3.97 -15.34 -1.86
N ARG A 132 4.91 -14.40 -1.86
CA ARG A 132 6.23 -14.54 -1.19
C ARG A 132 6.18 -14.18 0.29
N ALA A 133 5.32 -13.22 0.68
CA ALA A 133 5.16 -12.80 2.07
C ALA A 133 4.49 -13.87 2.94
N VAL A 134 3.44 -14.50 2.42
CA VAL A 134 2.61 -15.45 3.19
C VAL A 134 3.42 -16.59 3.83
N PRO A 135 4.32 -17.32 3.13
CA PRO A 135 5.12 -18.36 3.76
C PRO A 135 5.98 -17.85 4.93
N LEU A 136 6.58 -16.67 4.81
CA LEU A 136 7.37 -16.07 5.89
C LEU A 136 6.50 -15.66 7.08
N MET A 137 5.33 -15.08 6.81
CA MET A 137 4.38 -14.70 7.84
C MET A 137 3.84 -15.92 8.59
N VAL A 138 3.45 -16.99 7.89
CA VAL A 138 2.98 -18.23 8.50
C VAL A 138 4.06 -18.87 9.37
N ALA A 139 5.30 -18.94 8.88
CA ALA A 139 6.43 -19.45 9.64
C ALA A 139 6.73 -18.59 10.89
N GLY A 140 6.46 -17.28 10.82
CA GLY A 140 6.60 -16.33 11.94
C GLY A 140 5.40 -16.33 12.92
N GLY A 141 4.37 -17.16 12.70
CA GLY A 141 3.17 -17.23 13.54
C GLY A 141 2.05 -16.27 13.15
N GLY A 142 2.11 -15.66 11.96
CA GLY A 142 1.10 -14.77 11.43
C GLY A 142 1.67 -13.44 10.90
N GLY A 143 0.79 -12.62 10.33
CA GLY A 143 1.19 -11.33 9.78
C GLY A 143 0.01 -10.48 9.30
N SER A 144 0.30 -9.28 8.82
CA SER A 144 -0.71 -8.38 8.26
C SER A 144 -0.28 -7.80 6.91
N ILE A 145 -1.15 -7.91 5.93
CA ILE A 145 -0.96 -7.36 4.58
C ILE A 145 -1.97 -6.24 4.37
N VAL A 146 -1.50 -5.08 3.92
CA VAL A 146 -2.38 -3.97 3.49
C VAL A 146 -2.09 -3.63 2.04
N ASN A 147 -3.11 -3.74 1.20
CA ASN A 147 -3.07 -3.35 -0.19
C ASN A 147 -3.60 -1.93 -0.37
N VAL A 148 -2.79 -1.04 -0.95
CA VAL A 148 -3.23 0.32 -1.31
C VAL A 148 -3.97 0.25 -2.65
N ALA A 149 -5.30 0.12 -2.57
CA ALA A 149 -6.16 0.11 -3.73
C ALA A 149 -6.52 1.54 -4.18
N SER A 150 -7.79 1.87 -4.34
CA SER A 150 -8.31 3.22 -4.66
C SER A 150 -9.85 3.17 -4.62
N ILE A 151 -10.51 4.30 -4.40
CA ILE A 151 -11.95 4.44 -4.67
C ILE A 151 -12.31 4.13 -6.12
N ALA A 152 -11.37 4.19 -7.06
CA ALA A 152 -11.56 3.74 -8.44
C ALA A 152 -11.95 2.24 -8.54
N ALA A 153 -11.72 1.44 -7.49
CA ALA A 153 -12.22 0.07 -7.40
C ALA A 153 -13.73 -0.01 -7.17
N LEU A 154 -14.37 1.06 -6.70
CA LEU A 154 -15.80 1.15 -6.38
C LEU A 154 -16.55 1.99 -7.40
N VAL A 155 -15.96 3.13 -7.80
CA VAL A 155 -16.58 4.11 -8.70
C VAL A 155 -15.64 4.37 -9.86
N SER A 156 -16.07 4.00 -11.07
CA SER A 156 -15.27 4.24 -12.28
C SER A 156 -15.26 5.72 -12.63
N MET A 157 -14.07 6.24 -12.93
CA MET A 157 -13.90 7.59 -13.48
C MET A 157 -13.48 7.51 -14.95
N SER A 158 -13.95 8.46 -15.76
CA SER A 158 -13.50 8.58 -17.15
C SER A 158 -11.98 8.65 -17.25
N GLY A 159 -11.41 8.00 -18.24
CA GLY A 159 -9.98 8.02 -18.51
C GLY A 159 -9.13 7.07 -17.65
N GLN A 160 -9.73 6.25 -16.77
CA GLN A 160 -9.01 5.36 -15.86
C GLN A 160 -9.45 3.90 -15.91
N ALA A 161 -10.01 3.43 -17.03
CA ALA A 161 -10.64 2.11 -17.12
C ALA A 161 -9.74 0.96 -16.61
N VAL A 162 -8.51 0.84 -17.12
CA VAL A 162 -7.60 -0.26 -16.73
C VAL A 162 -7.04 -0.06 -15.31
N TYR A 163 -6.78 1.18 -14.92
CA TYR A 163 -6.42 1.47 -13.53
C TYR A 163 -7.51 1.02 -12.56
N ALA A 164 -8.78 1.40 -12.82
CA ALA A 164 -9.93 1.00 -12.01
C ALA A 164 -10.08 -0.53 -11.97
N MET A 165 -9.98 -1.19 -13.13
CA MET A 165 -10.00 -2.66 -13.24
C MET A 165 -8.92 -3.29 -12.35
N THR A 166 -7.67 -2.80 -12.40
CA THR A 166 -6.59 -3.37 -11.57
C THR A 166 -6.81 -3.13 -10.08
N LYS A 167 -7.37 -1.98 -9.69
CA LYS A 167 -7.68 -1.69 -8.29
C LYS A 167 -8.87 -2.52 -7.78
N ALA A 168 -9.88 -2.79 -8.59
CA ALA A 168 -10.96 -3.72 -8.29
C ALA A 168 -10.43 -5.18 -8.17
N GLY A 169 -9.55 -5.60 -9.08
CA GLY A 169 -8.84 -6.88 -9.00
C GLY A 169 -8.02 -7.03 -7.72
N LEU A 170 -7.34 -5.97 -7.27
CA LEU A 170 -6.57 -5.97 -6.03
C LEU A 170 -7.48 -6.13 -4.78
N VAL A 171 -8.67 -5.54 -4.79
CA VAL A 171 -9.69 -5.76 -3.75
C VAL A 171 -10.15 -7.21 -3.74
N SER A 172 -10.36 -7.82 -4.92
CA SER A 172 -10.70 -9.25 -5.04
C SER A 172 -9.58 -10.14 -4.48
N LEU A 173 -8.33 -9.88 -4.85
CA LEU A 173 -7.16 -10.60 -4.31
C LEU A 173 -7.04 -10.46 -2.79
N THR A 174 -7.32 -9.26 -2.25
CA THR A 174 -7.35 -9.02 -0.80
C THR A 174 -8.27 -10.00 -0.08
N ARG A 175 -9.49 -10.18 -0.61
CA ARG A 175 -10.48 -11.09 -0.04
C ARG A 175 -10.10 -12.56 -0.20
N ALA A 176 -9.54 -12.94 -1.35
CA ALA A 176 -9.08 -14.30 -1.61
C ALA A 176 -7.97 -14.71 -0.62
N PHE A 177 -6.90 -13.89 -0.51
CA PHE A 177 -5.81 -14.17 0.42
C PHE A 177 -6.26 -14.15 1.89
N ALA A 178 -7.15 -13.23 2.27
CA ALA A 178 -7.73 -13.20 3.62
C ALA A 178 -8.46 -14.51 3.96
N ARG A 179 -9.23 -15.03 3.01
CA ARG A 179 -9.98 -16.29 3.18
C ARG A 179 -9.08 -17.51 3.25
N GLU A 180 -8.05 -17.57 2.41
CA GLU A 180 -7.15 -18.72 2.30
C GLU A 180 -6.19 -18.83 3.49
N TYR A 181 -5.68 -17.70 3.98
CA TYR A 181 -4.59 -17.68 4.97
C TYR A 181 -4.99 -17.17 6.36
N GLY A 182 -6.26 -16.79 6.55
CA GLY A 182 -6.74 -16.30 7.85
C GLY A 182 -6.59 -17.30 8.99
N GLN A 183 -6.82 -18.59 8.74
CA GLN A 183 -6.62 -19.66 9.75
C GLN A 183 -5.14 -19.87 10.11
N GLN A 184 -4.22 -19.39 9.27
CA GLN A 184 -2.78 -19.45 9.50
C GLN A 184 -2.26 -18.14 10.13
N GLY A 185 -3.16 -17.30 10.63
CA GLY A 185 -2.82 -16.04 11.33
C GLY A 185 -2.47 -14.87 10.40
N VAL A 186 -2.66 -14.98 9.08
CA VAL A 186 -2.38 -13.89 8.15
C VAL A 186 -3.65 -13.11 7.84
N ARG A 187 -3.67 -11.83 8.22
CA ARG A 187 -4.75 -10.90 7.90
C ARG A 187 -4.41 -10.11 6.63
N VAL A 188 -5.37 -9.96 5.73
CA VAL A 188 -5.18 -9.22 4.48
C VAL A 188 -6.32 -8.24 4.29
N ASN A 189 -6.00 -6.94 4.21
CA ASN A 189 -6.96 -5.86 4.08
C ASN A 189 -6.55 -4.88 2.97
N ALA A 190 -7.44 -4.00 2.57
CA ALA A 190 -7.14 -2.92 1.65
C ALA A 190 -7.56 -1.56 2.21
N ILE A 191 -6.80 -0.52 1.89
CA ILE A 191 -7.27 0.86 1.98
C ILE A 191 -7.67 1.34 0.58
N LEU A 192 -8.71 2.17 0.53
CA LEU A 192 -9.20 2.79 -0.71
C LEU A 192 -9.07 4.32 -0.59
N PRO A 193 -7.90 4.88 -0.92
CA PRO A 193 -7.73 6.33 -0.93
C PRO A 193 -8.63 7.01 -1.95
N GLY A 194 -9.09 8.22 -1.62
CA GLY A 194 -9.62 9.19 -2.58
C GLY A 194 -8.50 9.81 -3.42
N VAL A 195 -8.69 11.07 -3.84
CA VAL A 195 -7.64 11.81 -4.54
C VAL A 195 -6.67 12.39 -3.52
N ILE A 196 -5.48 11.80 -3.46
CA ILE A 196 -4.39 12.20 -2.54
C ILE A 196 -3.35 13.02 -3.32
N GLU A 197 -2.87 14.12 -2.76
CA GLU A 197 -1.82 14.97 -3.36
C GLU A 197 -0.50 14.20 -3.44
N THR A 198 -0.29 13.58 -4.59
CA THR A 198 0.91 12.80 -4.91
C THR A 198 1.32 13.05 -6.35
N ARG A 199 2.56 12.67 -6.70
CA ARG A 199 3.01 12.73 -8.10
C ARG A 199 2.13 11.88 -9.03
N LEU A 200 1.59 10.74 -8.56
CA LEU A 200 0.70 9.89 -9.36
C LEU A 200 -0.61 10.61 -9.70
N ALA A 201 -1.12 11.41 -8.79
CA ALA A 201 -2.39 12.14 -8.94
C ALA A 201 -2.23 13.58 -9.47
N ALA A 202 -1.01 14.00 -9.84
CA ALA A 202 -0.74 15.40 -10.20
C ALA A 202 -1.66 15.94 -11.31
N ALA A 203 -1.96 15.14 -12.34
CA ALA A 203 -2.88 15.52 -13.41
C ALA A 203 -4.32 15.73 -12.90
N LEU A 204 -4.78 14.90 -11.95
CA LEU A 204 -6.10 15.04 -11.31
C LEU A 204 -6.16 16.27 -10.40
N VAL A 205 -5.09 16.50 -9.63
CA VAL A 205 -5.01 17.66 -8.72
C VAL A 205 -5.01 18.97 -9.50
N ALA A 206 -4.38 19.01 -10.68
CA ALA A 206 -4.35 20.17 -11.56
C ALA A 206 -5.65 20.39 -12.36
N ASP A 207 -6.55 19.38 -12.44
CA ASP A 207 -7.79 19.47 -13.21
C ASP A 207 -8.84 20.36 -12.54
N PRO A 208 -9.30 21.47 -13.18
CA PRO A 208 -10.31 22.36 -12.61
C PRO A 208 -11.65 21.67 -12.31
N GLY A 209 -12.03 20.65 -13.08
CA GLY A 209 -13.24 19.85 -12.84
C GLY A 209 -13.12 19.06 -11.55
N MET A 210 -11.96 18.45 -11.32
CA MET A 210 -11.67 17.71 -10.09
C MET A 210 -11.63 18.65 -8.87
N GLN A 211 -11.02 19.83 -8.99
CA GLN A 211 -10.99 20.84 -7.91
C GLN A 211 -12.41 21.24 -7.48
N LYS A 212 -13.32 21.48 -8.45
CA LYS A 212 -14.73 21.77 -8.17
C LYS A 212 -15.45 20.59 -7.50
N ARG A 213 -15.12 19.36 -7.88
CA ARG A 213 -15.68 18.14 -7.28
C ARG A 213 -15.21 17.99 -5.83
N ILE A 214 -13.92 18.16 -5.58
CA ILE A 214 -13.32 18.12 -4.24
C ILE A 214 -13.93 19.17 -3.31
N ALA A 215 -14.14 20.40 -3.81
CA ALA A 215 -14.76 21.46 -3.02
C ALA A 215 -16.21 21.18 -2.57
N ARG A 216 -16.86 20.17 -3.16
CA ARG A 216 -18.24 19.75 -2.84
C ARG A 216 -18.33 18.48 -2.01
N GLN A 217 -17.22 17.76 -1.82
CA GLN A 217 -17.24 16.57 -0.98
C GLN A 217 -17.30 16.91 0.52
N PRO A 218 -17.73 15.99 1.40
CA PRO A 218 -17.88 16.27 2.83
C PRO A 218 -16.62 16.82 3.50
N VAL A 219 -15.44 16.26 3.22
CA VAL A 219 -14.15 16.84 3.63
C VAL A 219 -13.56 17.55 2.43
N ALA A 220 -13.84 18.86 2.29
CA ALA A 220 -13.63 19.67 1.09
C ALA A 220 -12.15 20.02 0.83
N ARG A 221 -11.28 19.02 0.76
CA ARG A 221 -9.87 19.14 0.38
C ARG A 221 -9.37 17.87 -0.29
N PHE A 222 -8.29 17.97 -1.03
CA PHE A 222 -7.50 16.79 -1.39
C PHE A 222 -6.96 16.11 -0.13
N GLY A 223 -6.87 14.79 -0.15
CA GLY A 223 -6.18 14.06 0.90
C GLY A 223 -4.67 14.28 0.84
N GLN A 224 -4.02 14.17 1.98
CA GLN A 224 -2.56 14.16 2.08
C GLN A 224 -2.06 12.73 2.32
N PRO A 225 -0.82 12.39 1.93
CA PRO A 225 -0.25 11.07 2.21
C PRO A 225 -0.38 10.66 3.69
N GLU A 226 -0.24 11.59 4.61
CA GLU A 226 -0.33 11.41 6.06
C GLU A 226 -1.74 10.99 6.50
N ASP A 227 -2.79 11.38 5.78
CA ASP A 227 -4.17 10.95 6.08
C ASP A 227 -4.33 9.42 6.00
N MET A 228 -3.48 8.74 5.23
CA MET A 228 -3.52 7.28 5.05
C MET A 228 -2.86 6.51 6.20
N VAL A 229 -1.98 7.16 6.96
CA VAL A 229 -1.13 6.50 7.95
C VAL A 229 -1.95 5.86 9.07
N GLY A 230 -2.87 6.61 9.67
CA GLY A 230 -3.67 6.12 10.81
C GLY A 230 -4.46 4.86 10.50
N GLY A 231 -5.12 4.82 9.32
CA GLY A 231 -5.87 3.64 8.87
C GLY A 231 -4.97 2.42 8.64
N VAL A 232 -3.78 2.62 8.08
CA VAL A 232 -2.80 1.53 7.88
C VAL A 232 -2.27 1.03 9.22
N LEU A 233 -1.87 1.92 10.13
CA LEU A 233 -1.40 1.55 11.46
C LEU A 233 -2.43 0.73 12.23
N PHE A 234 -3.72 1.13 12.18
CA PHE A 234 -4.81 0.32 12.74
C PHE A 234 -4.83 -1.08 12.12
N LEU A 235 -4.86 -1.19 10.77
CA LEU A 235 -5.00 -2.48 10.09
C LEU A 235 -3.82 -3.43 10.32
N VAL A 236 -2.61 -2.93 10.56
CA VAL A 236 -1.44 -3.78 10.82
C VAL A 236 -1.25 -4.12 12.30
N SER A 237 -1.89 -3.40 13.20
CA SER A 237 -1.77 -3.60 14.64
C SER A 237 -2.68 -4.70 15.18
N ASP A 238 -2.49 -5.07 16.45
CA ASP A 238 -3.32 -6.01 17.18
C ASP A 238 -4.75 -5.47 17.44
N GLN A 239 -4.97 -4.15 17.31
CA GLN A 239 -6.31 -3.55 17.40
C GLN A 239 -7.21 -4.03 16.26
N ALA A 240 -6.65 -4.47 15.13
CA ALA A 240 -7.36 -5.07 14.00
C ALA A 240 -7.32 -6.61 14.01
N ALA A 241 -7.10 -7.27 15.15
CA ALA A 241 -6.97 -8.73 15.24
C ALA A 241 -8.18 -9.49 14.69
N TYR A 242 -9.37 -8.91 14.71
CA TYR A 242 -10.60 -9.50 14.14
C TYR A 242 -11.02 -8.87 12.81
N THR A 243 -10.08 -8.19 12.11
CA THR A 243 -10.34 -7.47 10.86
C THR A 243 -9.49 -8.08 9.74
N THR A 244 -10.14 -8.80 8.80
CA THR A 244 -9.51 -9.35 7.60
C THR A 244 -10.50 -9.36 6.43
N GLY A 245 -10.00 -9.24 5.18
CA GLY A 245 -10.81 -9.19 3.97
C GLY A 245 -11.58 -7.86 3.77
N THR A 246 -11.35 -6.86 4.62
CA THR A 246 -12.07 -5.58 4.55
C THR A 246 -11.43 -4.59 3.57
N THR A 247 -12.24 -3.60 3.17
CA THR A 247 -11.81 -2.41 2.45
C THR A 247 -12.12 -1.19 3.28
N LEU A 248 -11.10 -0.47 3.75
CA LEU A 248 -11.25 0.78 4.47
C LEU A 248 -11.20 1.95 3.49
N VAL A 249 -12.34 2.60 3.25
CA VAL A 249 -12.43 3.77 2.39
C VAL A 249 -11.91 5.00 3.14
N MET A 250 -10.96 5.73 2.51
CA MET A 250 -10.30 6.90 3.09
C MET A 250 -10.26 8.02 2.03
N ASP A 251 -11.42 8.62 1.75
CA ASP A 251 -11.66 9.44 0.57
C ASP A 251 -12.29 10.81 0.85
N GLY A 252 -12.41 11.21 2.11
CA GLY A 252 -13.07 12.46 2.49
C GLY A 252 -14.56 12.49 2.18
N GLY A 253 -15.18 11.32 1.98
CA GLY A 253 -16.61 11.18 1.64
C GLY A 253 -16.88 11.32 0.13
N ALA A 254 -15.87 11.25 -0.74
CA ALA A 254 -16.02 11.40 -2.19
C ALA A 254 -16.96 10.35 -2.83
N THR A 255 -17.14 9.19 -2.19
CA THR A 255 -18.01 8.10 -2.68
C THR A 255 -19.42 8.10 -2.07
N LEU A 256 -19.79 9.08 -1.26
CA LEU A 256 -21.11 9.16 -0.63
C LEU A 256 -22.17 9.83 -1.51
N GLY A 257 -21.80 10.46 -2.62
CA GLY A 257 -22.75 11.12 -3.51
C GLY A 257 -22.15 11.74 -4.73
#